data_78eb6b441380a1bf8c0c17586a249ae0
#
_entry.id   78eb6b441380a1bf8c0c17586a249ae0
#
_cell.length_a   1.000
_cell.length_b   1.000
_cell.length_c   1.000
_cell.angle_alpha   90.00
_cell.angle_beta   90.00
_cell.angle_gamma   90.00
#
_symmetry.space_group_name_H-M   'P 1'
#
loop_
_entity.id
_entity.type
_entity.pdbx_description
1 polymer ?
#
loop_
_entity_poly.entity_id
_entity_poly.type
_entity_poly.pdbx_seq_one_letter_code
_entity_poly.pdbx_strand_id
1 'polypeptide(L)'
;MAPPRTYLASTYLAIDLKSFYASVECVDRHLDPLTTNLVVADASRTEKTICLAVSPSLKAYKIPGRARLFEAVQRVREVNAQRLQTAIRQKKAVRGEDGKYHFASTSFDANALNADPALGLSYIVAPPRMQRYLDVSTQIYKTYLKYVSPADIYPYSIDEVFIDVTGYLPYYHMSAHELAMTMVREVLYTTGITATAGIGTNLYLAKLAMDIVAKHIPADENGVRIAELDEMKFRRELWPHRPLTDFWRVGRGIARRLEAHGMFTMGDVALCSEQNEELLYRLFGKNAELLDF
;
A
#
# COMPACT_ATOMS: atom_id res chain seq x y z
N MET A 1 24.17 42.16 -13.21
CA MET A 1 22.84 41.52 -13.03
C MET A 1 23.09 40.05 -12.79
N ALA A 2 22.74 39.52 -11.63
CA ALA A 2 22.75 38.08 -11.39
C ALA A 2 21.70 37.43 -12.33
N PRO A 3 21.99 36.27 -12.95
CA PRO A 3 21.00 35.58 -13.77
C PRO A 3 19.76 35.27 -12.92
N PRO A 4 18.54 35.30 -13.49
CA PRO A 4 17.33 34.93 -12.75
C PRO A 4 17.53 33.54 -12.19
N ARG A 5 17.31 33.36 -10.89
CA ARG A 5 17.25 32.04 -10.27
C ARG A 5 16.09 31.30 -10.93
N THR A 6 16.39 30.39 -11.81
CA THR A 6 15.41 29.38 -12.28
C THR A 6 15.08 28.55 -11.05
N TYR A 7 13.93 28.79 -10.44
CA TYR A 7 13.38 27.91 -9.44
C TYR A 7 13.07 26.58 -10.14
N LEU A 8 13.83 25.55 -9.84
CA LEU A 8 13.49 24.19 -10.24
C LEU A 8 12.11 23.90 -9.65
N ALA A 9 11.21 23.36 -10.46
CA ALA A 9 9.94 22.87 -9.94
C ALA A 9 10.22 21.81 -8.87
N SER A 10 9.65 21.96 -7.69
CA SER A 10 9.85 21.01 -6.59
C SER A 10 9.38 19.62 -6.99
N THR A 11 10.11 18.59 -6.57
CA THR A 11 9.80 17.21 -6.87
C THR A 11 10.02 16.35 -5.63
N TYR A 12 8.94 15.68 -5.22
CA TYR A 12 8.91 14.82 -4.04
C TYR A 12 8.63 13.38 -4.41
N LEU A 13 9.24 12.46 -3.69
CA LEU A 13 8.90 11.04 -3.70
C LEU A 13 8.19 10.68 -2.40
N ALA A 14 7.17 9.83 -2.51
CA ALA A 14 6.61 9.06 -1.40
C ALA A 14 6.88 7.59 -1.69
N ILE A 15 7.48 6.85 -0.76
CA ILE A 15 7.81 5.43 -0.94
C ILE A 15 7.24 4.64 0.24
N ASP A 16 6.46 3.60 -0.05
CA ASP A 16 5.82 2.70 0.93
C ASP A 16 6.23 1.25 0.66
N LEU A 17 6.73 0.57 1.69
CA LEU A 17 7.18 -0.81 1.60
C LEU A 17 5.99 -1.76 1.61
N LYS A 18 5.91 -2.62 0.61
CA LYS A 18 4.72 -3.45 0.39
C LYS A 18 4.50 -4.48 1.48
N SER A 19 3.40 -4.33 2.25
CA SER A 19 3.02 -5.23 3.34
C SER A 19 4.19 -5.52 4.29
N PHE A 20 4.90 -4.49 4.71
CA PHE A 20 6.25 -4.51 5.26
C PHE A 20 6.52 -5.65 6.26
N TYR A 21 5.76 -5.74 7.35
CA TYR A 21 6.01 -6.79 8.37
C TYR A 21 5.84 -8.20 7.81
N ALA A 22 4.82 -8.40 6.96
CA ALA A 22 4.61 -9.69 6.32
C ALA A 22 5.75 -10.02 5.34
N SER A 23 6.26 -9.02 4.62
CA SER A 23 7.39 -9.18 3.71
C SER A 23 8.67 -9.54 4.47
N VAL A 24 8.96 -8.89 5.59
CA VAL A 24 10.10 -9.27 6.46
C VAL A 24 9.97 -10.70 6.94
N GLU A 25 8.77 -11.12 7.38
CA GLU A 25 8.54 -12.49 7.84
C GLU A 25 8.69 -13.54 6.74
N CYS A 26 8.30 -13.21 5.51
CA CYS A 26 8.51 -14.08 4.35
C CYS A 26 10.01 -14.22 4.03
N VAL A 27 10.73 -13.09 3.89
CA VAL A 27 12.16 -13.08 3.56
C VAL A 27 12.99 -13.86 4.58
N ASP A 28 12.75 -13.65 5.88
CA ASP A 28 13.45 -14.36 6.95
C ASP A 28 13.17 -15.88 6.95
N ARG A 29 12.12 -16.32 6.27
CA ARG A 29 11.77 -17.74 6.06
C ARG A 29 12.17 -18.26 4.69
N HIS A 30 12.91 -17.47 3.89
CA HIS A 30 13.26 -17.80 2.50
C HIS A 30 12.04 -18.05 1.61
N LEU A 31 10.94 -17.31 1.85
CA LEU A 31 9.69 -17.35 1.08
C LEU A 31 9.53 -16.06 0.29
N ASP A 32 8.84 -16.15 -0.87
CA ASP A 32 8.52 -14.99 -1.68
C ASP A 32 7.41 -14.14 -1.03
N PRO A 33 7.65 -12.85 -0.68
CA PRO A 33 6.65 -11.97 -0.11
C PRO A 33 5.42 -11.73 -0.99
N LEU A 34 5.54 -11.87 -2.30
CA LEU A 34 4.46 -11.60 -3.25
C LEU A 34 3.49 -12.78 -3.39
N THR A 35 3.97 -14.01 -3.23
CA THR A 35 3.18 -15.22 -3.46
C THR A 35 2.82 -15.97 -2.18
N THR A 36 3.50 -15.71 -1.07
CA THR A 36 3.25 -16.41 0.19
C THR A 36 2.05 -15.83 0.94
N ASN A 37 1.10 -16.67 1.29
CA ASN A 37 -0.01 -16.32 2.15
C ASN A 37 0.42 -16.30 3.61
N LEU A 38 0.50 -15.10 4.20
CA LEU A 38 0.99 -14.90 5.56
C LEU A 38 0.29 -13.71 6.24
N VAL A 39 -0.01 -13.86 7.53
CA VAL A 39 -0.42 -12.77 8.42
C VAL A 39 0.59 -12.63 9.56
N VAL A 40 0.80 -11.40 10.01
CA VAL A 40 1.56 -11.12 11.24
C VAL A 40 0.55 -10.82 12.34
N ALA A 41 0.42 -11.74 13.29
CA ALA A 41 -0.52 -11.61 14.39
C ALA A 41 -0.05 -12.39 15.64
N ASP A 42 -0.37 -11.89 16.82
CA ASP A 42 -0.15 -12.60 18.08
C ASP A 42 -1.32 -13.54 18.36
N ALA A 43 -1.24 -14.77 17.83
CA ALA A 43 -2.26 -15.79 18.01
C ALA A 43 -2.33 -16.33 19.45
N SER A 44 -1.33 -16.05 20.30
CA SER A 44 -1.33 -16.50 21.72
C SER A 44 -2.34 -15.75 22.57
N ARG A 45 -2.79 -14.55 22.14
CA ARG A 45 -3.75 -13.73 22.87
C ARG A 45 -5.19 -14.19 22.65
N THR A 46 -5.75 -13.84 21.52
CA THR A 46 -7.12 -14.21 21.11
C THR A 46 -7.28 -14.11 19.61
N GLU A 47 -8.28 -14.77 19.03
CA GLU A 47 -8.65 -14.60 17.62
C GLU A 47 -9.17 -13.19 17.28
N LYS A 48 -9.47 -12.36 18.30
CA LYS A 48 -9.89 -10.95 18.12
C LYS A 48 -8.68 -10.02 17.93
N THR A 49 -7.44 -10.53 18.04
CA THR A 49 -6.23 -9.74 17.80
C THR A 49 -6.23 -9.16 16.39
N ILE A 50 -5.70 -7.94 16.24
CA ILE A 50 -5.55 -7.29 14.94
C ILE A 50 -4.29 -7.82 14.27
N CYS A 51 -4.39 -8.24 13.03
CA CYS A 51 -3.24 -8.52 12.20
C CYS A 51 -2.45 -7.23 11.96
N LEU A 52 -1.17 -7.22 12.29
CA LEU A 52 -0.30 -6.06 12.05
C LEU A 52 0.04 -5.92 10.57
N ALA A 53 0.07 -7.05 9.85
CA ALA A 53 0.22 -7.07 8.39
C ALA A 53 -0.44 -8.32 7.80
N VAL A 54 -0.83 -8.21 6.54
CA VAL A 54 -1.34 -9.28 5.69
C VAL A 54 -0.56 -9.25 4.38
N SER A 55 -0.08 -10.39 3.91
CA SER A 55 0.69 -10.47 2.65
C SER A 55 -0.13 -10.07 1.42
N PRO A 56 0.52 -9.63 0.33
CA PRO A 56 -0.16 -9.24 -0.89
C PRO A 56 -1.06 -10.34 -1.48
N SER A 57 -0.57 -11.58 -1.52
CA SER A 57 -1.30 -12.74 -2.02
C SER A 57 -2.56 -13.03 -1.20
N LEU A 58 -2.49 -12.88 0.12
CA LEU A 58 -3.64 -13.09 1.00
C LEU A 58 -4.65 -11.93 0.93
N LYS A 59 -4.19 -10.70 0.70
CA LYS A 59 -5.06 -9.54 0.40
C LYS A 59 -5.89 -9.74 -0.86
N ALA A 60 -5.39 -10.48 -1.85
CA ALA A 60 -6.13 -10.80 -3.08
C ALA A 60 -7.45 -11.56 -2.79
N TYR A 61 -7.52 -12.27 -1.68
CA TYR A 61 -8.77 -12.89 -1.20
C TYR A 61 -9.68 -11.93 -0.42
N LYS A 62 -9.47 -10.61 -0.54
CA LYS A 62 -10.25 -9.55 0.13
C LYS A 62 -10.11 -9.53 1.66
N ILE A 63 -8.99 -9.98 2.19
CA ILE A 63 -8.63 -9.84 3.60
C ILE A 63 -7.96 -8.47 3.79
N PRO A 64 -8.53 -7.56 4.61
CA PRO A 64 -7.95 -6.24 4.84
C PRO A 64 -6.56 -6.31 5.48
N GLY A 65 -5.70 -5.32 5.21
CA GLY A 65 -4.33 -5.27 5.75
C GLY A 65 -4.25 -5.23 7.29
N ARG A 66 -5.31 -4.78 7.95
CA ARG A 66 -5.47 -4.75 9.41
C ARG A 66 -6.73 -5.51 9.85
N ALA A 67 -7.04 -6.63 9.21
CA ALA A 67 -8.12 -7.52 9.62
C ALA A 67 -7.89 -8.03 11.06
N ARG A 68 -8.95 -8.35 11.76
CA ARG A 68 -8.85 -9.20 12.96
C ARG A 68 -8.56 -10.64 12.54
N LEU A 69 -7.84 -11.38 13.35
CA LEU A 69 -7.42 -12.74 12.99
C LEU A 69 -8.62 -13.63 12.67
N PHE A 70 -9.73 -13.54 13.44
CA PHE A 70 -10.94 -14.31 13.15
C PHE A 70 -11.57 -13.97 11.79
N GLU A 71 -11.47 -12.71 11.32
CA GLU A 71 -11.98 -12.31 10.00
C GLU A 71 -11.15 -12.98 8.89
N ALA A 72 -9.82 -13.07 9.07
CA ALA A 72 -8.97 -13.81 8.16
C ALA A 72 -9.31 -15.30 8.15
N VAL A 73 -9.51 -15.92 9.33
CA VAL A 73 -9.92 -17.32 9.47
C VAL A 73 -11.24 -17.57 8.74
N GLN A 74 -12.26 -16.73 8.99
CA GLN A 74 -13.56 -16.85 8.35
C GLN A 74 -13.46 -16.72 6.84
N ARG A 75 -12.71 -15.72 6.35
CA ARG A 75 -12.55 -15.51 4.91
C ARG A 75 -11.84 -16.68 4.22
N VAL A 76 -10.83 -17.24 4.84
CA VAL A 76 -10.14 -18.45 4.34
C VAL A 76 -11.10 -19.64 4.27
N ARG A 77 -11.96 -19.83 5.27
CA ARG A 77 -13.01 -20.88 5.26
C ARG A 77 -13.98 -20.71 4.08
N GLU A 78 -14.44 -19.48 3.81
CA GLU A 78 -15.33 -19.17 2.68
C GLU A 78 -14.64 -19.46 1.33
N VAL A 79 -13.39 -19.03 1.17
CA VAL A 79 -12.59 -19.31 -0.03
C VAL A 79 -12.41 -20.81 -0.20
N ASN A 80 -12.08 -21.53 0.86
CA ASN A 80 -11.91 -22.98 0.81
C ASN A 80 -13.22 -23.72 0.49
N ALA A 81 -14.37 -23.26 0.96
CA ALA A 81 -15.66 -23.84 0.55
C ALA A 81 -15.87 -23.73 -0.97
N GLN A 82 -15.56 -22.57 -1.57
CA GLN A 82 -15.66 -22.37 -3.02
C GLN A 82 -14.63 -23.21 -3.80
N ARG A 83 -13.39 -23.25 -3.31
CA ARG A 83 -12.32 -24.06 -3.93
C ARG A 83 -12.64 -25.55 -3.89
N LEU A 84 -13.16 -26.06 -2.77
CA LEU A 84 -13.51 -27.46 -2.63
C LEU A 84 -14.62 -27.87 -3.62
N GLN A 85 -15.64 -27.03 -3.82
CA GLN A 85 -16.67 -27.27 -4.82
C GLN A 85 -16.07 -27.34 -6.24
N THR A 86 -15.08 -26.51 -6.54
CA THR A 86 -14.37 -26.56 -7.83
C THR A 86 -13.57 -27.85 -7.97
N ALA A 87 -12.86 -28.25 -6.92
CA ALA A 87 -12.12 -29.52 -6.89
C ALA A 87 -13.02 -30.74 -7.09
N ILE A 88 -14.22 -30.74 -6.47
CA ILE A 88 -15.21 -31.80 -6.64
C ILE A 88 -15.69 -31.87 -8.10
N ARG A 89 -16.06 -30.71 -8.70
CA ARG A 89 -16.51 -30.66 -10.10
C ARG A 89 -15.44 -31.16 -11.08
N GLN A 90 -14.17 -30.89 -10.77
CA GLN A 90 -13.03 -31.33 -11.56
C GLN A 90 -12.54 -32.76 -11.23
N LYS A 91 -13.24 -33.47 -10.32
CA LYS A 91 -12.87 -34.82 -9.85
C LYS A 91 -11.46 -34.89 -9.24
N LYS A 92 -11.00 -33.81 -8.61
CA LYS A 92 -9.70 -33.69 -7.94
C LYS A 92 -9.79 -33.73 -6.41
N ALA A 93 -11.00 -33.66 -5.86
CA ALA A 93 -11.23 -33.78 -4.43
C ALA A 93 -11.13 -35.26 -3.98
N VAL A 94 -10.63 -35.48 -2.78
CA VAL A 94 -10.49 -36.82 -2.17
C VAL A 94 -11.70 -37.09 -1.29
N ARG A 95 -12.27 -38.30 -1.36
CA ARG A 95 -13.34 -38.73 -0.47
C ARG A 95 -12.73 -39.30 0.81
N GLY A 96 -13.07 -38.70 1.95
CA GLY A 96 -12.61 -39.15 3.27
C GLY A 96 -13.40 -40.33 3.80
N GLU A 97 -12.95 -40.93 4.90
CA GLU A 97 -13.63 -42.00 5.63
C GLU A 97 -14.98 -41.56 6.19
N ASP A 98 -15.13 -40.24 6.46
CA ASP A 98 -16.41 -39.61 6.89
C ASP A 98 -17.43 -39.48 5.75
N GLY A 99 -17.10 -39.97 4.54
CA GLY A 99 -17.95 -39.90 3.34
C GLY A 99 -18.00 -38.53 2.68
N LYS A 100 -17.29 -37.52 3.23
CA LYS A 100 -17.24 -36.15 2.69
C LYS A 100 -16.05 -35.97 1.74
N TYR A 101 -16.11 -34.93 0.94
CA TYR A 101 -15.00 -34.54 0.10
C TYR A 101 -14.07 -33.58 0.84
N HIS A 102 -12.77 -33.78 0.64
CA HIS A 102 -11.68 -32.99 1.23
C HIS A 102 -10.68 -32.62 0.13
N PHE A 103 -9.84 -31.62 0.43
CA PHE A 103 -8.67 -31.35 -0.39
C PHE A 103 -7.64 -32.48 -0.28
N ALA A 104 -6.89 -32.74 -1.35
CA ALA A 104 -5.77 -33.68 -1.32
C ALA A 104 -4.67 -33.19 -0.38
N SER A 105 -4.39 -31.87 -0.38
CA SER A 105 -3.47 -31.20 0.53
C SER A 105 -3.79 -29.69 0.59
N THR A 106 -2.97 -28.92 1.31
CA THR A 106 -3.08 -27.47 1.40
C THR A 106 -1.80 -26.79 0.97
N SER A 107 -1.88 -25.53 0.53
CA SER A 107 -0.73 -24.71 0.20
C SER A 107 -0.91 -23.28 0.71
N PHE A 108 0.19 -22.66 1.14
CA PHE A 108 0.27 -21.23 1.42
C PHE A 108 0.90 -20.44 0.25
N ASP A 109 1.27 -21.10 -0.84
CA ASP A 109 1.82 -20.47 -2.03
C ASP A 109 0.72 -20.19 -3.06
N ALA A 110 0.59 -18.92 -3.46
CA ALA A 110 -0.45 -18.49 -4.40
C ALA A 110 -0.29 -19.11 -5.80
N ASN A 111 0.95 -19.35 -6.25
CA ASN A 111 1.19 -19.95 -7.56
C ASN A 111 0.76 -21.41 -7.57
N ALA A 112 1.09 -22.15 -6.53
CA ALA A 112 0.63 -23.53 -6.37
C ALA A 112 -0.89 -23.63 -6.32
N LEU A 113 -1.54 -22.70 -5.54
CA LEU A 113 -2.99 -22.63 -5.44
C LEU A 113 -3.69 -22.29 -6.76
N ASN A 114 -3.07 -21.45 -7.58
CA ASN A 114 -3.58 -21.09 -8.91
C ASN A 114 -3.41 -22.23 -9.92
N ALA A 115 -2.32 -22.97 -9.82
CA ALA A 115 -2.02 -24.10 -10.69
C ALA A 115 -2.89 -25.33 -10.40
N ASP A 116 -3.23 -25.58 -9.12
CA ASP A 116 -3.99 -26.77 -8.74
C ASP A 116 -5.19 -26.46 -7.81
N PRO A 117 -6.43 -26.61 -8.33
CA PRO A 117 -7.64 -26.42 -7.55
C PRO A 117 -7.89 -27.52 -6.50
N ALA A 118 -7.14 -28.64 -6.52
CA ALA A 118 -7.21 -29.68 -5.49
C ALA A 118 -6.55 -29.26 -4.17
N LEU A 119 -5.77 -28.17 -4.19
CA LEU A 119 -5.14 -27.63 -3.00
C LEU A 119 -6.08 -26.72 -2.22
N GLY A 120 -6.19 -26.94 -0.91
CA GLY A 120 -6.83 -26.01 0.01
C GLY A 120 -5.92 -24.81 0.31
N LEU A 121 -6.53 -23.63 0.44
CA LEU A 121 -5.83 -22.42 0.86
C LEU A 121 -5.42 -22.54 2.33
N SER A 122 -4.15 -22.44 2.60
CA SER A 122 -3.58 -22.25 3.93
C SER A 122 -2.78 -20.96 3.99
N TYR A 123 -2.37 -20.54 5.18
CA TYR A 123 -1.53 -19.38 5.40
C TYR A 123 -0.72 -19.52 6.68
N ILE A 124 0.38 -18.79 6.76
CA ILE A 124 1.27 -18.75 7.91
C ILE A 124 0.79 -17.64 8.86
N VAL A 125 0.72 -17.94 10.15
CA VAL A 125 0.54 -16.92 11.21
C VAL A 125 1.91 -16.71 11.87
N ALA A 126 2.53 -15.56 11.59
CA ALA A 126 3.83 -15.19 12.13
C ALA A 126 3.65 -14.31 13.39
N PRO A 127 4.29 -14.63 14.52
CA PRO A 127 4.27 -13.75 15.68
C PRO A 127 5.01 -12.43 15.38
N PRO A 128 4.55 -11.28 15.91
CA PRO A 128 5.20 -9.99 15.70
C PRO A 128 6.61 -9.94 16.28
N ARG A 129 7.56 -9.41 15.50
CA ARG A 129 8.96 -9.22 15.91
C ARG A 129 9.38 -7.76 15.69
N MET A 130 8.85 -6.85 16.51
CA MET A 130 8.99 -5.39 16.28
C MET A 130 10.43 -4.92 16.16
N GLN A 131 11.38 -5.46 16.98
CA GLN A 131 12.78 -5.10 16.87
C GLN A 131 13.34 -5.48 15.49
N ARG A 132 13.00 -6.67 14.96
CA ARG A 132 13.42 -7.10 13.63
C ARG A 132 12.93 -6.17 12.53
N TYR A 133 11.68 -5.70 12.66
CA TYR A 133 11.12 -4.74 11.68
C TYR A 133 11.83 -3.39 11.74
N LEU A 134 12.18 -2.89 12.93
CA LEU A 134 12.98 -1.68 13.10
C LEU A 134 14.37 -1.82 12.48
N ASP A 135 15.02 -2.97 12.66
CA ASP A 135 16.35 -3.24 12.11
C ASP A 135 16.32 -3.22 10.57
N VAL A 136 15.33 -3.89 9.96
CA VAL A 136 15.15 -3.90 8.50
C VAL A 136 14.78 -2.51 7.98
N SER A 137 13.87 -1.79 8.64
CA SER A 137 13.52 -0.41 8.29
C SER A 137 14.75 0.49 8.31
N THR A 138 15.59 0.36 9.33
CA THR A 138 16.85 1.12 9.44
C THR A 138 17.83 0.77 8.30
N GLN A 139 17.92 -0.50 7.92
CA GLN A 139 18.73 -0.92 6.79
C GLN A 139 18.23 -0.28 5.48
N ILE A 140 16.92 -0.28 5.26
CA ILE A 140 16.30 0.34 4.08
C ILE A 140 16.53 1.86 4.08
N TYR A 141 16.35 2.52 5.21
CA TYR A 141 16.64 3.95 5.35
C TYR A 141 18.10 4.28 4.96
N LYS A 142 19.07 3.47 5.41
CA LYS A 142 20.47 3.61 5.01
C LYS A 142 20.68 3.42 3.50
N THR A 143 19.85 2.65 2.83
CA THR A 143 19.88 2.52 1.37
C THR A 143 19.48 3.83 0.71
N TYR A 144 18.43 4.50 1.17
CA TYR A 144 18.03 5.82 0.65
C TYR A 144 19.11 6.88 0.87
N LEU A 145 19.82 6.83 1.99
CA LEU A 145 20.92 7.77 2.29
C LEU A 145 22.12 7.68 1.35
N LYS A 146 22.20 6.66 0.50
CA LYS A 146 23.22 6.61 -0.58
C LYS A 146 22.90 7.60 -1.71
N TYR A 147 21.65 8.02 -1.84
CA TYR A 147 21.15 8.85 -2.93
C TYR A 147 20.87 10.28 -2.51
N VAL A 148 20.45 10.49 -1.27
CA VAL A 148 20.01 11.80 -0.77
C VAL A 148 20.52 12.06 0.63
N SER A 149 20.58 13.34 1.01
CA SER A 149 20.97 13.79 2.35
C SER A 149 19.90 13.41 3.39
N PRO A 150 20.30 13.14 4.65
CA PRO A 150 19.34 12.98 5.75
C PRO A 150 18.41 14.19 5.96
N ALA A 151 18.83 15.39 5.51
CA ALA A 151 18.00 16.61 5.62
C ALA A 151 16.79 16.59 4.67
N ASP A 152 16.85 15.79 3.60
CA ASP A 152 15.84 15.74 2.54
C ASP A 152 14.99 14.47 2.60
N ILE A 153 15.18 13.63 3.63
CA ILE A 153 14.35 12.44 3.91
C ILE A 153 13.51 12.67 5.17
N TYR A 154 12.23 12.39 5.06
CA TYR A 154 11.24 12.49 6.16
C TYR A 154 10.61 11.12 6.39
N PRO A 155 11.09 10.33 7.39
CA PRO A 155 10.45 9.09 7.80
C PRO A 155 9.04 9.39 8.32
N TYR A 156 8.02 8.96 7.59
CA TYR A 156 6.63 9.15 7.99
C TYR A 156 6.15 8.03 8.92
N SER A 157 6.61 6.82 8.65
CA SER A 157 6.38 5.65 9.49
C SER A 157 7.56 4.67 9.39
N ILE A 158 7.43 3.49 9.96
CA ILE A 158 8.45 2.43 9.88
C ILE A 158 8.64 1.89 8.44
N ASP A 159 7.64 2.05 7.59
CA ASP A 159 7.57 1.51 6.23
C ASP A 159 7.34 2.57 5.16
N GLU A 160 7.23 3.84 5.55
CA GLU A 160 6.95 4.93 4.62
C GLU A 160 7.90 6.13 4.83
N VAL A 161 8.41 6.66 3.72
CA VAL A 161 9.27 7.85 3.69
C VAL A 161 8.81 8.84 2.63
N PHE A 162 9.06 10.13 2.90
CA PHE A 162 9.00 11.19 1.91
C PHE A 162 10.42 11.71 1.64
N ILE A 163 10.71 12.03 0.39
CA ILE A 163 12.04 12.48 -0.03
C ILE A 163 11.88 13.70 -0.96
N ASP A 164 12.54 14.80 -0.63
CA ASP A 164 12.72 15.90 -1.57
C ASP A 164 13.88 15.55 -2.51
N VAL A 165 13.56 15.33 -3.78
CA VAL A 165 14.56 14.97 -4.81
C VAL A 165 14.89 16.11 -5.76
N THR A 166 14.35 17.31 -5.53
CA THR A 166 14.48 18.47 -6.42
C THR A 166 15.90 18.75 -6.85
N GLY A 167 16.82 18.83 -5.87
CA GLY A 167 18.24 19.13 -6.13
C GLY A 167 19.05 17.95 -6.69
N TYR A 168 18.53 16.73 -6.58
CA TYR A 168 19.26 15.52 -6.94
C TYR A 168 19.06 15.09 -8.39
N LEU A 169 17.90 15.43 -8.99
CA LEU A 169 17.60 15.05 -10.38
C LEU A 169 18.63 15.62 -11.38
N PRO A 170 19.01 16.93 -11.30
CA PRO A 170 20.06 17.46 -12.15
C PRO A 170 21.43 16.85 -11.86
N TYR A 171 21.72 16.53 -10.59
CA TYR A 171 23.00 15.94 -10.17
C TYR A 171 23.20 14.54 -10.74
N TYR A 172 22.15 13.68 -10.70
CA TYR A 172 22.20 12.33 -11.23
C TYR A 172 21.91 12.24 -12.73
N HIS A 173 21.47 13.33 -13.37
CA HIS A 173 20.98 13.34 -14.75
C HIS A 173 19.86 12.31 -14.97
N MET A 174 18.97 12.17 -13.99
CA MET A 174 17.84 11.22 -13.98
C MET A 174 16.52 11.97 -13.88
N SER A 175 15.47 11.37 -14.45
CA SER A 175 14.09 11.72 -14.11
C SER A 175 13.74 11.25 -12.69
N ALA A 176 12.70 11.82 -12.11
CA ALA A 176 12.21 11.37 -10.80
C ALA A 176 11.80 9.90 -10.81
N HIS A 177 11.22 9.43 -11.92
CA HIS A 177 10.85 8.03 -12.11
C HIS A 177 12.07 7.09 -12.10
N GLU A 178 13.12 7.44 -12.83
CA GLU A 178 14.37 6.67 -12.87
C GLU A 178 15.04 6.60 -11.50
N LEU A 179 15.07 7.73 -10.78
CA LEU A 179 15.67 7.77 -9.45
C LEU A 179 14.84 6.94 -8.45
N ALA A 180 13.50 7.08 -8.46
CA ALA A 180 12.61 6.28 -7.62
C ALA A 180 12.75 4.78 -7.91
N MET A 181 12.78 4.39 -9.20
CA MET A 181 12.98 3.01 -9.61
C MET A 181 14.33 2.47 -9.14
N THR A 182 15.39 3.26 -9.25
CA THR A 182 16.74 2.90 -8.80
C THR A 182 16.76 2.62 -7.29
N MET A 183 16.19 3.52 -6.50
CA MET A 183 16.10 3.35 -5.04
C MET A 183 15.28 2.11 -4.66
N VAL A 184 14.10 1.92 -5.26
CA VAL A 184 13.22 0.79 -4.96
C VAL A 184 13.86 -0.54 -5.35
N ARG A 185 14.54 -0.61 -6.49
CA ARG A 185 15.27 -1.81 -6.93
C ARG A 185 16.44 -2.14 -6.03
N GLU A 186 17.18 -1.16 -5.54
CA GLU A 186 18.26 -1.42 -4.58
C GLU A 186 17.73 -1.93 -3.24
N VAL A 187 16.60 -1.39 -2.75
CA VAL A 187 15.92 -1.93 -1.58
C VAL A 187 15.51 -3.38 -1.81
N LEU A 188 14.89 -3.68 -2.94
CA LEU A 188 14.49 -5.04 -3.30
C LEU A 188 15.70 -5.98 -3.37
N TYR A 189 16.77 -5.57 -4.04
CA TYR A 189 18.00 -6.37 -4.17
C TYR A 189 18.65 -6.66 -2.83
N THR A 190 18.69 -5.69 -1.92
CA THR A 190 19.39 -5.80 -0.62
C THR A 190 18.53 -6.46 0.46
N THR A 191 17.22 -6.41 0.35
CA THR A 191 16.30 -6.88 1.43
C THR A 191 15.25 -7.87 0.96
N GLY A 192 15.07 -8.09 -0.33
CA GLY A 192 13.98 -8.91 -0.88
C GLY A 192 12.59 -8.27 -0.75
N ILE A 193 12.50 -6.99 -0.35
CA ILE A 193 11.22 -6.30 -0.11
C ILE A 193 10.99 -5.27 -1.20
N THR A 194 9.84 -5.34 -1.87
CA THR A 194 9.43 -4.37 -2.88
C THR A 194 8.67 -3.19 -2.27
N ALA A 195 8.51 -2.12 -3.05
CA ALA A 195 7.83 -0.91 -2.64
C ALA A 195 6.90 -0.37 -3.73
N THR A 196 6.01 0.52 -3.32
CA THR A 196 5.23 1.38 -4.20
C THR A 196 5.74 2.80 -4.03
N ALA A 197 5.87 3.56 -5.11
CA ALA A 197 6.28 4.95 -5.05
C ALA A 197 5.29 5.88 -5.75
N GLY A 198 5.20 7.09 -5.23
CA GLY A 198 4.49 8.21 -5.84
C GLY A 198 5.44 9.39 -6.04
N ILE A 199 5.28 10.08 -7.13
CA ILE A 199 6.04 11.28 -7.51
C ILE A 199 5.05 12.44 -7.60
N GLY A 200 5.41 13.59 -7.04
CA GLY A 200 4.56 14.77 -7.07
C GLY A 200 5.35 16.06 -7.03
N THR A 201 4.74 17.14 -7.51
CA THR A 201 5.28 18.50 -7.45
C THR A 201 5.24 19.08 -6.03
N ASN A 202 4.53 18.42 -5.15
CA ASN A 202 4.55 18.63 -3.70
C ASN A 202 4.36 17.30 -2.98
N LEU A 203 4.56 17.30 -1.66
CA LEU A 203 4.49 16.12 -0.80
C LEU A 203 3.09 15.46 -0.81
N TYR A 204 2.02 16.28 -0.85
CA TYR A 204 0.66 15.78 -0.88
C TYR A 204 0.38 15.02 -2.18
N LEU A 205 0.73 15.58 -3.33
CA LEU A 205 0.57 14.93 -4.63
C LEU A 205 1.41 13.66 -4.76
N ALA A 206 2.64 13.65 -4.22
CA ALA A 206 3.45 12.44 -4.16
C ALA A 206 2.75 11.34 -3.35
N LYS A 207 2.17 11.69 -2.19
CA LYS A 207 1.41 10.74 -1.37
C LYS A 207 0.16 10.22 -2.08
N LEU A 208 -0.62 11.08 -2.75
CA LEU A 208 -1.80 10.65 -3.50
C LEU A 208 -1.44 9.81 -4.73
N ALA A 209 -0.36 10.16 -5.43
CA ALA A 209 0.17 9.35 -6.52
C ALA A 209 0.46 7.92 -6.05
N MET A 210 1.09 7.77 -4.88
CA MET A 210 1.40 6.48 -4.28
C MET A 210 0.14 5.74 -3.81
N ASP A 211 -0.75 6.40 -3.05
CA ASP A 211 -1.87 5.74 -2.37
C ASP A 211 -3.06 5.44 -3.27
N ILE A 212 -3.32 6.31 -4.26
CA ILE A 212 -4.49 6.18 -5.13
C ILE A 212 -4.06 5.69 -6.52
N VAL A 213 -3.19 6.44 -7.22
CA VAL A 213 -2.90 6.16 -8.63
C VAL A 213 -2.08 4.87 -8.79
N ALA A 214 -1.00 4.72 -8.02
CA ALA A 214 -0.12 3.55 -8.12
C ALA A 214 -0.82 2.23 -7.79
N LYS A 215 -1.87 2.25 -6.97
CA LYS A 215 -2.66 1.04 -6.66
C LYS A 215 -3.44 0.49 -7.87
N HIS A 216 -3.76 1.35 -8.85
CA HIS A 216 -4.59 1.00 -10.00
C HIS A 216 -3.78 0.72 -11.27
N ILE A 217 -2.47 0.96 -11.24
CA ILE A 217 -1.60 0.58 -12.36
C ILE A 217 -1.04 -0.83 -12.17
N PRO A 218 -0.75 -1.56 -13.28
CA PRO A 218 -0.07 -2.85 -13.20
C PRO A 218 1.28 -2.73 -12.50
N ALA A 219 1.63 -3.73 -11.71
CA ALA A 219 2.98 -3.85 -11.17
C ALA A 219 3.92 -4.38 -12.27
N ASP A 220 5.20 -4.03 -12.19
CA ASP A 220 6.23 -4.68 -12.98
C ASP A 220 6.46 -6.13 -12.49
N GLU A 221 7.37 -6.85 -13.14
CA GLU A 221 7.73 -8.23 -12.79
C GLU A 221 8.19 -8.42 -11.33
N ASN A 222 8.71 -7.35 -10.71
CA ASN A 222 9.18 -7.33 -9.32
C ASN A 222 8.12 -6.79 -8.33
N GLY A 223 6.90 -6.57 -8.79
CA GLY A 223 5.81 -6.04 -7.98
C GLY A 223 5.88 -4.54 -7.70
N VAL A 224 6.80 -3.80 -8.36
CA VAL A 224 6.98 -2.34 -8.21
C VAL A 224 5.88 -1.60 -8.95
N ARG A 225 5.39 -0.53 -8.35
CA ARG A 225 4.45 0.42 -8.94
C ARG A 225 4.92 1.84 -8.65
N ILE A 226 5.03 2.65 -9.69
CA ILE A 226 5.40 4.07 -9.57
C ILE A 226 4.38 4.89 -10.35
N ALA A 227 3.80 5.90 -9.72
CA ALA A 227 2.86 6.83 -10.34
C ALA A 227 3.29 8.27 -10.12
N GLU A 228 2.86 9.17 -11.00
CA GLU A 228 3.21 10.58 -10.97
C GLU A 228 1.96 11.46 -11.03
N LEU A 229 1.92 12.52 -10.21
CA LEU A 229 0.90 13.54 -10.22
C LEU A 229 1.52 14.93 -10.20
N ASP A 230 1.04 15.78 -11.09
CA ASP A 230 1.09 17.22 -11.00
C ASP A 230 -0.31 17.79 -10.65
N GLU A 231 -0.42 19.09 -10.43
CA GLU A 231 -1.68 19.75 -10.09
C GLU A 231 -2.76 19.58 -11.18
N MET A 232 -2.38 19.62 -12.44
CA MET A 232 -3.33 19.49 -13.55
C MET A 232 -3.82 18.05 -13.72
N LYS A 233 -2.91 17.10 -13.53
CA LYS A 233 -3.24 15.68 -13.55
C LYS A 233 -4.11 15.29 -12.35
N PHE A 234 -3.81 15.84 -11.16
CA PHE A 234 -4.63 15.70 -9.97
C PHE A 234 -6.06 16.18 -10.21
N ARG A 235 -6.24 17.40 -10.77
CA ARG A 235 -7.57 17.95 -11.08
C ARG A 235 -8.34 17.06 -12.07
N ARG A 236 -7.67 16.61 -13.12
CA ARG A 236 -8.29 15.82 -14.18
C ARG A 236 -8.67 14.42 -13.73
N GLU A 237 -7.80 13.75 -12.96
CA GLU A 237 -7.92 12.32 -12.66
C GLU A 237 -8.51 12.05 -11.27
N LEU A 238 -8.18 12.89 -10.27
CA LEU A 238 -8.57 12.64 -8.89
C LEU A 238 -9.69 13.54 -8.35
N TRP A 239 -9.97 14.70 -8.96
CA TRP A 239 -11.14 15.46 -8.55
C TRP A 239 -12.46 14.68 -8.62
N PRO A 240 -12.73 13.84 -9.65
CA PRO A 240 -13.92 12.99 -9.67
C PRO A 240 -13.82 11.70 -8.85
N HIS A 241 -12.65 11.38 -8.26
CA HIS A 241 -12.43 10.15 -7.54
C HIS A 241 -13.32 10.01 -6.29
N ARG A 242 -13.76 8.78 -6.04
CA ARG A 242 -14.53 8.37 -4.84
C ARG A 242 -13.99 7.05 -4.30
N PRO A 243 -14.08 6.82 -2.98
CA PRO A 243 -14.64 7.69 -1.94
C PRO A 243 -13.64 8.77 -1.48
N LEU A 244 -14.14 9.82 -0.84
CA LEU A 244 -13.30 10.87 -0.25
C LEU A 244 -12.30 10.35 0.79
N THR A 245 -12.61 9.24 1.45
CA THR A 245 -11.74 8.60 2.45
C THR A 245 -10.45 7.98 1.89
N ASP A 246 -10.30 7.93 0.58
CA ASP A 246 -9.05 7.50 -0.06
C ASP A 246 -7.99 8.60 -0.05
N PHE A 247 -8.42 9.85 0.09
CA PHE A 247 -7.52 10.99 0.15
C PHE A 247 -6.83 11.10 1.51
N TRP A 248 -5.54 11.34 1.48
CA TRP A 248 -4.75 11.53 2.69
C TRP A 248 -5.35 12.63 3.57
N ARG A 249 -5.42 12.35 4.87
CA ARG A 249 -6.04 13.19 5.91
C ARG A 249 -7.56 13.33 5.85
N VAL A 250 -8.24 12.75 4.89
CA VAL A 250 -9.72 12.72 4.86
C VAL A 250 -10.23 11.45 5.54
N GLY A 251 -10.46 11.55 6.84
CA GLY A 251 -11.06 10.46 7.60
C GLY A 251 -12.60 10.39 7.45
N ARG A 252 -13.20 9.31 7.93
CA ARG A 252 -14.66 9.08 7.86
C ARG A 252 -15.50 10.23 8.43
N GLY A 253 -15.00 10.93 9.47
CA GLY A 253 -15.70 12.07 10.07
C GLY A 253 -15.75 13.28 9.14
N ILE A 254 -14.64 13.56 8.46
CA ILE A 254 -14.55 14.65 7.46
C ILE A 254 -15.42 14.30 6.25
N ALA A 255 -15.27 13.09 5.70
CA ALA A 255 -16.04 12.63 4.54
C ALA A 255 -17.56 12.74 4.79
N ARG A 256 -18.07 12.25 5.92
CA ARG A 256 -19.50 12.36 6.27
C ARG A 256 -19.99 13.79 6.35
N ARG A 257 -19.18 14.73 6.89
CA ARG A 257 -19.57 16.15 6.96
C ARG A 257 -19.63 16.76 5.57
N LEU A 258 -18.67 16.48 4.69
CA LEU A 258 -18.67 16.94 3.32
C LEU A 258 -19.88 16.38 2.56
N GLU A 259 -20.10 15.07 2.63
CA GLU A 259 -21.22 14.37 1.98
C GLU A 259 -22.60 14.89 2.44
N ALA A 260 -22.76 15.23 3.73
CA ALA A 260 -23.98 15.83 4.27
C ALA A 260 -24.29 17.21 3.69
N HIS A 261 -23.31 17.87 3.07
CA HIS A 261 -23.46 19.16 2.39
C HIS A 261 -23.33 19.05 0.86
N GLY A 262 -23.49 17.83 0.32
CA GLY A 262 -23.51 17.58 -1.12
C GLY A 262 -22.13 17.51 -1.78
N MET A 263 -21.03 17.49 -1.00
CA MET A 263 -19.66 17.36 -1.50
C MET A 263 -19.22 15.91 -1.43
N PHE A 264 -19.19 15.22 -2.57
CA PHE A 264 -18.86 13.80 -2.68
C PHE A 264 -17.49 13.54 -3.32
N THR A 265 -16.88 14.58 -3.88
CA THR A 265 -15.59 14.53 -4.59
C THR A 265 -14.70 15.70 -4.18
N MET A 266 -13.38 15.59 -4.42
CA MET A 266 -12.48 16.73 -4.21
C MET A 266 -12.78 17.90 -5.15
N GLY A 267 -13.32 17.63 -6.33
CA GLY A 267 -13.83 18.67 -7.23
C GLY A 267 -14.99 19.46 -6.63
N ASP A 268 -15.92 18.80 -5.92
CA ASP A 268 -17.01 19.48 -5.20
C ASP A 268 -16.45 20.35 -4.06
N VAL A 269 -15.41 19.86 -3.35
CA VAL A 269 -14.75 20.63 -2.28
C VAL A 269 -14.04 21.86 -2.85
N ALA A 270 -13.30 21.71 -3.96
CA ALA A 270 -12.62 22.80 -4.63
C ALA A 270 -13.62 23.86 -5.15
N LEU A 271 -14.74 23.44 -5.71
CA LEU A 271 -15.80 24.35 -6.13
C LEU A 271 -16.43 25.09 -4.94
N CYS A 272 -16.62 24.39 -3.81
CA CYS A 272 -17.11 25.02 -2.58
C CYS A 272 -16.09 26.01 -2.01
N SER A 273 -14.80 25.71 -2.05
CA SER A 273 -13.73 26.62 -1.63
C SER A 273 -13.76 27.92 -2.43
N GLU A 274 -13.99 27.86 -3.75
CA GLU A 274 -14.08 29.02 -4.62
C GLU A 274 -15.38 29.84 -4.42
N GLN A 275 -16.52 29.15 -4.24
CA GLN A 275 -17.83 29.80 -4.24
C GLN A 275 -18.38 30.11 -2.86
N ASN A 276 -18.00 29.38 -1.83
CA ASN A 276 -18.52 29.49 -0.46
C ASN A 276 -17.52 28.94 0.57
N GLU A 277 -16.34 29.51 0.59
CA GLU A 277 -15.26 29.17 1.53
C GLU A 277 -15.71 29.21 3.00
N GLU A 278 -16.59 30.16 3.35
CA GLU A 278 -17.13 30.30 4.71
C GLU A 278 -17.84 29.03 5.20
N LEU A 279 -18.46 28.26 4.30
CA LEU A 279 -19.05 26.98 4.66
C LEU A 279 -17.97 25.99 5.15
N LEU A 280 -16.84 25.90 4.47
CA LEU A 280 -15.74 25.01 4.87
C LEU A 280 -15.16 25.41 6.22
N TYR A 281 -14.94 26.71 6.46
CA TYR A 281 -14.51 27.21 7.77
C TYR A 281 -15.52 26.93 8.88
N ARG A 282 -16.80 27.05 8.60
CA ARG A 282 -17.88 26.75 9.55
C ARG A 282 -17.92 25.26 9.90
N LEU A 283 -17.64 24.37 8.95
CA LEU A 283 -17.64 22.94 9.14
C LEU A 283 -16.38 22.43 9.84
N PHE A 284 -15.21 22.99 9.53
CA PHE A 284 -13.91 22.44 9.91
C PHE A 284 -13.03 23.40 10.69
N GLY A 285 -13.43 24.67 10.87
CA GLY A 285 -12.60 25.70 11.49
C GLY A 285 -11.28 25.86 10.72
N LYS A 286 -10.16 26.03 11.43
CA LYS A 286 -8.83 26.12 10.82
C LYS A 286 -8.41 24.89 10.01
N ASN A 287 -9.05 23.74 10.24
CA ASN A 287 -8.77 22.55 9.43
C ASN A 287 -9.32 22.66 8.00
N ALA A 288 -10.12 23.69 7.68
CA ALA A 288 -10.53 23.97 6.30
C ALA A 288 -9.34 24.22 5.39
N GLU A 289 -8.28 24.88 5.90
CA GLU A 289 -7.04 25.14 5.16
C GLU A 289 -6.33 23.84 4.70
N LEU A 290 -6.60 22.71 5.35
CA LEU A 290 -6.09 21.39 4.94
C LEU A 290 -6.88 20.75 3.80
N LEU A 291 -8.02 21.32 3.43
CA LEU A 291 -8.91 20.90 2.35
C LEU A 291 -8.88 21.87 1.16
N ASP A 292 -8.12 22.95 1.27
CA ASP A 292 -7.93 23.96 0.23
C ASP A 292 -6.81 23.49 -0.71
N PHE A 293 -7.20 22.96 -1.88
CA PHE A 293 -6.29 22.39 -2.89
C PHE A 293 -6.43 23.06 -4.26
#